data_212758d18410dad83712d6b1395b13db
#
_entry.id   212758d18410dad83712d6b1395b13db
#
_cell.length_a   1.000
_cell.length_b   1.000
_cell.length_c   1.000
_cell.angle_alpha   90.00
_cell.angle_beta   90.00
_cell.angle_gamma   90.00
#
_symmetry.space_group_name_H-M   'P 1'
#
loop_
_entity.id
_entity.type
_entity.pdbx_description
1 polymer ?
#
loop_
_entity_poly.entity_id
_entity_poly.type
_entity_poly.pdbx_seq_one_letter_code
_entity_poly.pdbx_strand_id
1 'polypeptide(L)'
;MNRVTDSGWNHEYTEANGIRIHYVRHGAGEPIFLLHGWPEFWYVYRKNIAPLAEKFDVIAPDLRGFGDTEKPGTPDPPEALRDHMVEDLEAFADALGLERFGIVSHDVGSYVAQAFARKRPERVAGLFFFNCVYPGIGRRWTEPDSVKEIWYQTFNQQPWAAGLVGSGRESCRMYIGHFLDHWAHEPGLFAEDLEHWVDNFLRPGNLQGGFDWYLASNPSRMRMMHEGAPEMEKIQPPALFLWGESDPVLKAKWTDRLGEYFANYELSVTSEAGHFVHYERPELANGEILDFFEKTFREGDV
;
A
#
# COMPACT_ATOMS: atom_id res chain seq x y z
N MET A 1 -6.86 -16.72 24.17
CA MET A 1 -6.96 -16.78 22.71
C MET A 1 -5.53 -16.83 22.20
N ASN A 2 -5.12 -17.96 21.66
CA ASN A 2 -3.79 -18.10 21.07
C ASN A 2 -3.71 -17.11 19.90
N ARG A 3 -2.82 -16.13 19.99
CA ARG A 3 -2.31 -15.47 18.79
C ARG A 3 -1.85 -16.60 17.89
N VAL A 4 -2.32 -16.66 16.64
CA VAL A 4 -1.58 -17.34 15.60
C VAL A 4 -0.30 -16.48 15.50
N THR A 5 0.64 -16.82 16.35
CA THR A 5 1.94 -16.19 16.38
C THR A 5 2.58 -16.60 15.08
N ASP A 6 2.78 -15.65 14.22
CA ASP A 6 3.78 -15.67 13.19
C ASP A 6 5.16 -15.79 13.89
N SER A 7 5.46 -17.02 14.31
CA SER A 7 6.56 -17.34 15.22
C SER A 7 7.95 -17.21 14.58
N GLY A 8 8.07 -16.40 13.52
CA GLY A 8 9.30 -16.16 12.80
C GLY A 8 9.63 -14.69 12.54
N TRP A 9 8.74 -13.76 12.83
CA TRP A 9 8.93 -12.34 12.52
C TRP A 9 9.24 -11.51 13.76
N ASN A 10 10.16 -10.52 13.63
CA ASN A 10 10.47 -9.57 14.68
C ASN A 10 9.48 -8.41 14.65
N HIS A 11 8.46 -8.47 15.52
CA HIS A 11 7.45 -7.44 15.68
C HIS A 11 7.95 -6.33 16.61
N GLU A 12 8.01 -5.12 16.09
CA GLU A 12 8.47 -3.94 16.80
C GLU A 12 7.39 -2.85 16.84
N TYR A 13 7.57 -1.90 17.75
CA TYR A 13 6.69 -0.74 17.91
C TYR A 13 7.50 0.51 18.17
N THR A 14 7.09 1.62 17.57
CA THR A 14 7.71 2.93 17.78
C THR A 14 6.65 4.01 17.93
N GLU A 15 6.86 4.93 18.85
CA GLU A 15 6.04 6.14 18.96
C GLU A 15 6.52 7.17 17.92
N ALA A 16 5.63 7.55 17.00
CA ALA A 16 5.91 8.55 15.98
C ALA A 16 4.63 9.32 15.63
N ASN A 17 4.72 10.63 15.42
CA ASN A 17 3.60 11.50 15.10
C ASN A 17 2.37 11.32 16.02
N GLY A 18 2.62 11.10 17.31
CA GLY A 18 1.57 10.94 18.35
C GLY A 18 0.80 9.63 18.31
N ILE A 19 1.26 8.63 17.56
CA ILE A 19 0.70 7.28 17.54
C ILE A 19 1.77 6.22 17.72
N ARG A 20 1.35 5.05 18.18
CA ARG A 20 2.19 3.86 18.23
C ARG A 20 2.09 3.10 16.92
N ILE A 21 3.19 3.08 16.15
CA ILE A 21 3.33 2.38 14.86
C ILE A 21 3.89 0.99 15.10
N HIS A 22 3.19 -0.03 14.62
CA HIS A 22 3.67 -1.40 14.54
C HIS A 22 4.41 -1.62 13.23
N TYR A 23 5.48 -2.41 13.27
CA TYR A 23 6.21 -2.85 12.07
C TYR A 23 6.92 -4.18 12.30
N VAL A 24 7.21 -4.86 11.20
CA VAL A 24 8.14 -5.98 11.16
C VAL A 24 9.44 -5.47 10.54
N ARG A 25 10.59 -5.79 11.18
CA ARG A 25 11.92 -5.44 10.68
C ARG A 25 12.80 -6.65 10.56
N HIS A 26 13.51 -6.78 9.44
CA HIS A 26 14.38 -7.91 9.18
C HIS A 26 15.53 -7.52 8.26
N GLY A 27 16.73 -8.12 8.49
CA GLY A 27 17.93 -7.84 7.70
C GLY A 27 18.79 -6.71 8.25
N ALA A 28 19.67 -6.23 7.40
CA ALA A 28 20.59 -5.11 7.65
C ALA A 28 21.10 -4.55 6.32
N GLY A 29 21.56 -3.32 6.29
CA GLY A 29 22.05 -2.63 5.10
C GLY A 29 21.26 -1.37 4.82
N GLU A 30 21.10 -1.01 3.55
CA GLU A 30 20.30 0.15 3.16
C GLU A 30 18.83 -0.07 3.50
N PRO A 31 18.15 0.92 4.12
CA PRO A 31 16.78 0.74 4.56
C PRO A 31 15.77 0.83 3.42
N ILE A 32 14.82 -0.10 3.39
CA ILE A 32 13.66 -0.06 2.51
C ILE A 32 12.36 -0.26 3.30
N PHE A 33 11.38 0.63 3.07
CA PHE A 33 10.04 0.47 3.58
C PHE A 33 9.17 -0.33 2.61
N LEU A 34 8.30 -1.22 3.16
CA LEU A 34 7.27 -1.93 2.41
C LEU A 34 5.90 -1.43 2.86
N LEU A 35 5.29 -0.52 2.10
CA LEU A 35 4.01 0.13 2.44
C LEU A 35 2.86 -0.59 1.76
N HIS A 36 2.00 -1.22 2.56
CA HIS A 36 0.84 -1.98 2.08
C HIS A 36 -0.34 -1.10 1.63
N GLY A 37 -1.35 -1.73 1.02
CA GLY A 37 -2.59 -1.12 0.59
C GLY A 37 -3.82 -1.55 1.40
N TRP A 38 -4.98 -1.54 0.75
CA TRP A 38 -6.23 -2.10 1.24
C TRP A 38 -6.70 -3.24 0.28
N PRO A 39 -7.21 -4.36 0.78
CA PRO A 39 -7.42 -4.75 2.18
C PRO A 39 -6.22 -5.52 2.76
N GLU A 40 -5.17 -4.82 3.08
CA GLU A 40 -3.89 -5.40 3.47
C GLU A 40 -3.42 -4.95 4.85
N PHE A 41 -2.32 -5.51 5.30
CA PHE A 41 -1.48 -5.13 6.42
C PHE A 41 -0.07 -5.67 6.16
N TRP A 42 0.91 -5.43 7.00
CA TRP A 42 2.32 -5.83 6.77
C TRP A 42 2.48 -7.26 6.23
N TYR A 43 1.60 -8.17 6.61
CA TYR A 43 1.65 -9.60 6.29
C TYR A 43 1.54 -9.92 4.78
N VAL A 44 0.99 -9.01 3.99
CA VAL A 44 0.95 -9.17 2.53
C VAL A 44 2.36 -9.32 1.95
N TYR A 45 3.37 -8.72 2.59
CA TYR A 45 4.77 -8.79 2.20
C TYR A 45 5.54 -9.99 2.78
N ARG A 46 4.89 -10.94 3.46
CA ARG A 46 5.58 -12.06 4.14
C ARG A 46 6.43 -12.93 3.21
N LYS A 47 6.11 -12.98 1.91
CA LYS A 47 6.90 -13.70 0.89
C LYS A 47 8.07 -12.87 0.34
N ASN A 48 8.13 -11.59 0.68
CA ASN A 48 9.13 -10.64 0.18
C ASN A 48 10.17 -10.28 1.26
N ILE A 49 9.76 -10.17 2.52
CA ILE A 49 10.63 -9.67 3.60
C ILE A 49 11.92 -10.48 3.70
N ALA A 50 11.87 -11.82 3.82
CA ALA A 50 13.05 -12.63 4.04
C ALA A 50 14.04 -12.61 2.85
N PRO A 51 13.61 -12.75 1.58
CA PRO A 51 14.52 -12.62 0.44
C PRO A 51 15.17 -11.24 0.32
N LEU A 52 14.41 -10.17 0.57
CA LEU A 52 14.94 -8.80 0.51
C LEU A 52 15.91 -8.51 1.66
N ALA A 53 15.66 -9.09 2.83
CA ALA A 53 16.48 -8.93 4.02
C ALA A 53 17.88 -9.57 3.91
N GLU A 54 18.15 -10.34 2.87
CA GLU A 54 19.51 -10.80 2.55
C GLU A 54 20.44 -9.65 2.12
N LYS A 55 19.87 -8.51 1.70
CA LYS A 55 20.59 -7.35 1.16
C LYS A 55 20.25 -6.03 1.85
N PHE A 56 19.03 -5.88 2.36
CA PHE A 56 18.49 -4.62 2.84
C PHE A 56 18.02 -4.73 4.30
N ASP A 57 17.92 -3.60 4.94
CA ASP A 57 17.19 -3.43 6.19
C ASP A 57 15.71 -3.21 5.84
N VAL A 58 14.93 -4.29 5.88
CA VAL A 58 13.54 -4.31 5.43
C VAL A 58 12.61 -3.94 6.58
N ILE A 59 11.78 -2.92 6.37
CA ILE A 59 10.86 -2.37 7.36
C ILE A 59 9.45 -2.38 6.77
N ALA A 60 8.59 -3.23 7.29
CA ALA A 60 7.19 -3.39 6.84
C ALA A 60 6.22 -2.91 7.94
N PRO A 61 5.83 -1.63 7.95
CA PRO A 61 4.87 -1.11 8.91
C PRO A 61 3.44 -1.50 8.58
N ASP A 62 2.58 -1.51 9.60
CA ASP A 62 1.15 -1.28 9.41
C ASP A 62 0.89 0.23 9.35
N LEU A 63 0.19 0.68 8.31
CA LEU A 63 -0.18 2.08 8.17
C LEU A 63 -1.17 2.50 9.27
N ARG A 64 -1.27 3.81 9.57
CA ARG A 64 -2.27 4.38 10.50
C ARG A 64 -3.66 3.81 10.22
N GLY A 65 -4.32 3.27 11.25
CA GLY A 65 -5.64 2.67 11.14
C GLY A 65 -5.65 1.19 10.74
N PHE A 66 -4.50 0.62 10.36
CA PHE A 66 -4.37 -0.77 9.92
C PHE A 66 -3.61 -1.64 10.93
N GLY A 67 -3.74 -2.95 10.78
CA GLY A 67 -2.94 -3.95 11.48
C GLY A 67 -2.89 -3.76 13.00
N ASP A 68 -1.68 -3.75 13.54
CA ASP A 68 -1.41 -3.50 14.96
C ASP A 68 -0.98 -2.05 15.26
N THR A 69 -0.92 -1.18 14.25
CA THR A 69 -0.73 0.27 14.44
C THR A 69 -1.97 0.90 15.07
N GLU A 70 -1.77 1.96 15.84
CA GLU A 70 -2.83 2.65 16.56
C GLU A 70 -3.92 3.23 15.65
N LYS A 71 -5.16 3.26 16.14
CA LYS A 71 -6.35 3.73 15.44
C LYS A 71 -6.92 4.94 16.18
N PRO A 72 -6.37 6.15 15.95
CA PRO A 72 -6.83 7.35 16.65
C PRO A 72 -8.24 7.81 16.22
N GLY A 73 -8.82 7.11 15.21
CA GLY A 73 -10.10 7.48 14.61
C GLY A 73 -9.94 8.41 13.41
N THR A 74 -11.08 8.71 12.79
CA THR A 74 -11.15 9.63 11.65
C THR A 74 -10.92 11.06 12.12
N PRO A 75 -9.99 11.82 11.57
CA PRO A 75 -9.83 13.23 11.91
C PRO A 75 -11.00 14.08 11.41
N ASP A 76 -11.07 15.33 11.85
CA ASP A 76 -11.99 16.34 11.32
C ASP A 76 -11.17 17.53 10.77
N PRO A 77 -11.17 17.81 9.45
CA PRO A 77 -11.91 17.05 8.41
C PRO A 77 -11.26 15.68 8.08
N PRO A 78 -12.05 14.72 7.55
CA PRO A 78 -11.56 13.37 7.24
C PRO A 78 -10.35 13.35 6.29
N GLU A 79 -10.24 14.30 5.35
CA GLU A 79 -9.15 14.41 4.40
C GLU A 79 -7.77 14.55 5.05
N ALA A 80 -7.72 15.10 6.27
CA ALA A 80 -6.48 15.25 7.03
C ALA A 80 -5.79 13.89 7.33
N LEU A 81 -6.54 12.77 7.31
CA LEU A 81 -5.96 11.44 7.45
C LEU A 81 -4.84 11.18 6.44
N ARG A 82 -5.00 11.65 5.21
CA ARG A 82 -4.03 11.46 4.14
C ARG A 82 -2.71 12.17 4.43
N ASP A 83 -2.78 13.40 4.95
CA ASP A 83 -1.60 14.18 5.34
C ASP A 83 -0.95 13.54 6.58
N HIS A 84 -1.75 13.11 7.57
CA HIS A 84 -1.26 12.40 8.74
C HIS A 84 -0.48 11.11 8.37
N MET A 85 -0.94 10.33 7.37
CA MET A 85 -0.21 9.12 6.93
C MET A 85 1.17 9.45 6.33
N VAL A 86 1.30 10.59 5.65
CA VAL A 86 2.59 11.06 5.12
C VAL A 86 3.49 11.56 6.25
N GLU A 87 2.92 12.28 7.21
CA GLU A 87 3.62 12.76 8.41
C GLU A 87 4.06 11.58 9.30
N ASP A 88 3.26 10.52 9.37
CA ASP A 88 3.61 9.29 10.08
C ASP A 88 4.87 8.65 9.48
N LEU A 89 4.94 8.53 8.15
CA LEU A 89 6.13 7.98 7.49
C LEU A 89 7.37 8.83 7.77
N GLU A 90 7.24 10.16 7.73
CA GLU A 90 8.34 11.09 8.04
C GLU A 90 8.82 10.91 9.49
N ALA A 91 7.90 11.01 10.44
CA ALA A 91 8.22 10.88 11.87
C ALA A 91 8.70 9.48 12.25
N PHE A 92 8.17 8.44 11.58
CA PHE A 92 8.61 7.06 11.79
C PHE A 92 10.04 6.85 11.31
N ALA A 93 10.39 7.34 10.11
CA ALA A 93 11.77 7.30 9.61
C ALA A 93 12.73 8.06 10.53
N ASP A 94 12.32 9.24 11.06
CA ASP A 94 13.10 10.02 12.02
C ASP A 94 13.32 9.26 13.34
N ALA A 95 12.28 8.62 13.87
CA ALA A 95 12.35 7.82 15.09
C ALA A 95 13.28 6.61 14.95
N LEU A 96 13.43 6.07 13.74
CA LEU A 96 14.37 5.00 13.41
C LEU A 96 15.77 5.50 13.04
N GLY A 97 15.99 6.83 12.97
CA GLY A 97 17.26 7.43 12.59
C GLY A 97 17.61 7.29 11.10
N LEU A 98 16.61 7.16 10.23
CA LEU A 98 16.79 6.94 8.81
C LEU A 98 16.73 8.28 8.05
N GLU A 99 17.86 8.71 7.50
CA GLU A 99 17.94 9.96 6.72
C GLU A 99 17.47 9.77 5.27
N ARG A 100 17.85 8.63 4.64
CA ARG A 100 17.52 8.30 3.26
C ARG A 100 17.14 6.82 3.16
N PHE A 101 16.11 6.48 2.38
CA PHE A 101 15.60 5.12 2.27
C PHE A 101 14.89 4.87 0.93
N GLY A 102 14.77 3.60 0.57
CA GLY A 102 13.91 3.14 -0.51
C GLY A 102 12.46 2.93 -0.05
N ILE A 103 11.50 3.04 -0.96
CA ILE A 103 10.09 2.77 -0.66
C ILE A 103 9.53 1.80 -1.70
N VAL A 104 9.14 0.62 -1.27
CA VAL A 104 8.26 -0.30 -2.00
C VAL A 104 6.84 -0.05 -1.53
N SER A 105 5.89 0.05 -2.44
CA SER A 105 4.52 0.38 -2.07
C SER A 105 3.48 -0.22 -2.99
N HIS A 106 2.30 -0.45 -2.43
CA HIS A 106 1.13 -0.96 -3.13
C HIS A 106 -0.12 -0.15 -2.75
N ASP A 107 -1.04 0.07 -3.69
CA ASP A 107 -2.37 0.66 -3.51
C ASP A 107 -2.37 1.93 -2.61
N VAL A 108 -2.92 1.90 -1.38
CA VAL A 108 -2.91 3.02 -0.41
C VAL A 108 -1.49 3.48 -0.09
N GLY A 109 -0.57 2.54 0.09
CA GLY A 109 0.85 2.84 0.33
C GLY A 109 1.48 3.63 -0.80
N SER A 110 1.02 3.43 -2.04
CA SER A 110 1.51 4.20 -3.19
C SER A 110 1.15 5.68 -3.11
N TYR A 111 -0.01 6.02 -2.53
CA TYR A 111 -0.35 7.42 -2.28
C TYR A 111 0.63 8.04 -1.27
N VAL A 112 0.90 7.34 -0.17
CA VAL A 112 1.82 7.82 0.87
C VAL A 112 3.21 8.02 0.29
N ALA A 113 3.73 7.04 -0.46
CA ALA A 113 5.03 7.09 -1.12
C ALA A 113 5.14 8.27 -2.09
N GLN A 114 4.14 8.50 -2.95
CA GLN A 114 4.12 9.63 -3.89
C GLN A 114 4.07 10.98 -3.19
N ALA A 115 3.23 11.13 -2.16
CA ALA A 115 3.09 12.37 -1.42
C ALA A 115 4.36 12.68 -0.63
N PHE A 116 4.96 11.67 0.01
CA PHE A 116 6.24 11.79 0.70
C PHE A 116 7.37 12.19 -0.26
N ALA A 117 7.49 11.53 -1.41
CA ALA A 117 8.53 11.83 -2.39
C ALA A 117 8.42 13.25 -3.00
N ARG A 118 7.22 13.84 -3.06
CA ARG A 118 7.07 15.26 -3.42
C ARG A 118 7.48 16.19 -2.30
N LYS A 119 7.21 15.83 -1.05
CA LYS A 119 7.52 16.62 0.14
C LYS A 119 8.99 16.56 0.52
N ARG A 120 9.62 15.39 0.36
CA ARG A 120 10.98 15.07 0.80
C ARG A 120 11.76 14.26 -0.25
N PRO A 121 11.91 14.77 -1.48
CA PRO A 121 12.59 14.03 -2.55
C PRO A 121 14.03 13.64 -2.20
N GLU A 122 14.72 14.43 -1.38
CA GLU A 122 16.09 14.19 -0.93
C GLU A 122 16.24 12.98 -0.02
N ARG A 123 15.15 12.58 0.65
CA ARG A 123 15.13 11.40 1.55
C ARG A 123 14.81 10.10 0.83
N VAL A 124 14.40 10.16 -0.44
CA VAL A 124 13.96 8.98 -1.20
C VAL A 124 15.09 8.52 -2.12
N ALA A 125 15.62 7.33 -1.84
CA ALA A 125 16.61 6.68 -2.70
C ALA A 125 15.99 6.22 -4.02
N GLY A 126 14.78 5.67 -3.96
CA GLY A 126 14.00 5.21 -5.09
C GLY A 126 12.60 4.77 -4.66
N LEU A 127 11.71 4.65 -5.63
CA LEU A 127 10.31 4.26 -5.44
C LEU A 127 10.01 3.02 -6.27
N PHE A 128 9.51 1.97 -5.63
CA PHE A 128 9.04 0.78 -6.29
C PHE A 128 7.53 0.64 -6.07
N PHE A 129 6.77 0.55 -7.15
CA PHE A 129 5.32 0.51 -7.10
C PHE A 129 4.75 -0.78 -7.67
N PHE A 130 3.86 -1.42 -6.93
CA PHE A 130 2.94 -2.43 -7.43
C PHE A 130 1.57 -1.79 -7.63
N ASN A 131 0.96 -1.99 -8.79
CA ASN A 131 -0.42 -1.56 -9.11
C ASN A 131 -0.82 -0.25 -8.39
N CYS A 132 -0.24 0.83 -8.85
CA CYS A 132 -0.20 2.11 -8.16
C CYS A 132 -1.41 2.98 -8.47
N VAL A 133 -2.09 3.48 -7.45
CA VAL A 133 -3.03 4.59 -7.59
C VAL A 133 -2.24 5.88 -7.82
N TYR A 134 -2.50 6.58 -8.92
CA TYR A 134 -1.84 7.85 -9.22
C TYR A 134 -2.80 8.85 -9.90
N PRO A 135 -2.52 10.16 -9.87
CA PRO A 135 -3.46 11.19 -10.35
C PRO A 135 -3.81 11.09 -11.83
N GLY A 136 -2.93 10.49 -12.66
CA GLY A 136 -3.13 10.33 -14.11
C GLY A 136 -4.31 9.44 -14.49
N ILE A 137 -4.85 8.64 -13.57
CA ILE A 137 -6.07 7.87 -13.79
C ILE A 137 -7.24 8.80 -14.09
N GLY A 138 -7.41 9.89 -13.32
CA GLY A 138 -8.34 10.96 -13.60
C GLY A 138 -9.78 10.49 -13.81
N ARG A 139 -10.40 10.90 -14.93
CA ARG A 139 -11.78 10.55 -15.29
C ARG A 139 -12.01 9.08 -15.62
N ARG A 140 -10.97 8.26 -15.78
CA ARG A 140 -11.11 6.83 -16.10
C ARG A 140 -11.84 6.05 -14.99
N TRP A 141 -11.84 6.58 -13.76
CA TRP A 141 -12.68 6.05 -12.70
C TRP A 141 -14.19 6.06 -13.02
N THR A 142 -14.64 6.89 -13.98
CA THR A 142 -16.04 6.97 -14.40
C THR A 142 -16.39 6.04 -15.57
N GLU A 143 -15.44 5.32 -16.13
CA GLU A 143 -15.70 4.33 -17.16
C GLU A 143 -16.65 3.25 -16.61
N PRO A 144 -17.67 2.79 -17.38
CA PRO A 144 -18.68 1.83 -16.89
C PRO A 144 -18.09 0.59 -16.23
N ASP A 145 -17.02 0.03 -16.79
CA ASP A 145 -16.35 -1.15 -16.24
C ASP A 145 -15.54 -0.84 -14.98
N SER A 146 -15.13 0.40 -14.78
CA SER A 146 -14.43 0.82 -13.56
C SER A 146 -15.41 1.09 -12.43
N VAL A 147 -16.56 1.73 -12.74
CA VAL A 147 -17.61 1.99 -11.74
C VAL A 147 -18.11 0.70 -11.10
N LYS A 148 -18.21 -0.39 -11.85
CA LYS A 148 -18.58 -1.70 -11.31
C LYS A 148 -17.59 -2.23 -10.28
N GLU A 149 -16.29 -2.02 -10.52
CA GLU A 149 -15.21 -2.54 -9.65
C GLU A 149 -15.06 -1.72 -8.37
N ILE A 150 -15.39 -0.42 -8.40
CA ILE A 150 -15.16 0.49 -7.27
C ILE A 150 -16.37 0.69 -6.36
N TRP A 151 -17.41 -0.15 -6.45
CA TRP A 151 -18.64 -0.06 -5.62
C TRP A 151 -18.32 -0.05 -4.12
N TYR A 152 -17.32 -0.81 -3.70
CA TYR A 152 -16.87 -0.94 -2.32
C TYR A 152 -16.36 0.39 -1.75
N GLN A 153 -15.82 1.27 -2.57
CA GLN A 153 -15.34 2.58 -2.13
C GLN A 153 -16.48 3.46 -1.61
N THR A 154 -17.69 3.31 -2.16
CA THR A 154 -18.89 3.99 -1.65
C THR A 154 -19.48 3.23 -0.45
N PHE A 155 -19.45 1.91 -0.48
CA PHE A 155 -19.89 1.07 0.63
C PHE A 155 -19.07 1.33 1.90
N ASN A 156 -17.74 1.35 1.79
CA ASN A 156 -16.82 1.56 2.93
C ASN A 156 -17.00 2.92 3.62
N GLN A 157 -17.59 3.91 2.95
CA GLN A 157 -17.89 5.22 3.52
C GLN A 157 -19.20 5.25 4.33
N GLN A 158 -19.99 4.16 4.33
CA GLN A 158 -21.23 4.13 5.08
C GLN A 158 -20.95 3.94 6.58
N PRO A 159 -21.61 4.70 7.48
CA PRO A 159 -21.32 4.64 8.91
C PRO A 159 -21.65 3.29 9.56
N TRP A 160 -22.40 2.45 8.89
CA TRP A 160 -22.77 1.11 9.33
C TRP A 160 -21.94 -0.01 8.67
N ALA A 161 -21.09 0.31 7.68
CA ALA A 161 -20.40 -0.70 6.89
C ALA A 161 -19.44 -1.56 7.72
N ALA A 162 -18.59 -0.94 8.54
CA ALA A 162 -17.68 -1.67 9.42
C ALA A 162 -18.43 -2.59 10.40
N GLY A 163 -19.58 -2.13 10.92
CA GLY A 163 -20.45 -2.92 11.79
C GLY A 163 -21.07 -4.12 11.08
N LEU A 164 -21.49 -3.94 9.82
CA LEU A 164 -22.05 -5.03 9.01
C LEU A 164 -20.99 -6.08 8.68
N VAL A 165 -19.84 -5.66 8.17
CA VAL A 165 -18.73 -6.57 7.84
C VAL A 165 -18.18 -7.27 9.07
N GLY A 166 -18.06 -6.55 10.20
CA GLY A 166 -17.59 -7.07 11.47
C GLY A 166 -18.66 -7.78 12.30
N SER A 167 -19.88 -7.98 11.81
CA SER A 167 -20.98 -8.61 12.56
C SER A 167 -20.71 -10.09 12.89
N GLY A 168 -19.75 -10.72 12.20
CA GLY A 168 -19.32 -12.08 12.45
C GLY A 168 -18.14 -12.48 11.56
N ARG A 169 -17.50 -13.59 11.93
CA ARG A 169 -16.34 -14.10 11.19
C ARG A 169 -16.68 -14.39 9.71
N GLU A 170 -17.84 -14.98 9.45
CA GLU A 170 -18.27 -15.31 8.10
C GLU A 170 -18.53 -14.05 7.26
N SER A 171 -19.17 -13.03 7.83
CA SER A 171 -19.39 -11.75 7.15
C SER A 171 -18.06 -11.09 6.76
N CYS A 172 -17.10 -11.07 7.66
CA CYS A 172 -15.76 -10.54 7.40
C CYS A 172 -15.04 -11.37 6.34
N ARG A 173 -15.09 -12.71 6.43
CA ARG A 173 -14.51 -13.63 5.45
C ARG A 173 -15.07 -13.41 4.05
N MET A 174 -16.39 -13.32 3.92
CA MET A 174 -17.05 -13.08 2.64
C MET A 174 -16.64 -11.75 2.03
N TYR A 175 -16.58 -10.69 2.83
CA TYR A 175 -16.27 -9.35 2.34
C TYR A 175 -14.80 -9.21 1.97
N ILE A 176 -13.88 -9.50 2.88
CA ILE A 176 -12.44 -9.38 2.63
C ILE A 176 -11.97 -10.42 1.61
N GLY A 177 -12.44 -11.67 1.74
CA GLY A 177 -12.10 -12.75 0.81
C GLY A 177 -12.53 -12.48 -0.61
N HIS A 178 -13.66 -11.77 -0.81
CA HIS A 178 -14.09 -11.36 -2.15
C HIS A 178 -13.01 -10.54 -2.87
N PHE A 179 -12.41 -9.55 -2.23
CA PHE A 179 -11.40 -8.71 -2.86
C PHE A 179 -10.09 -9.46 -3.09
N LEU A 180 -9.65 -10.24 -2.12
CA LEU A 180 -8.44 -11.05 -2.25
C LEU A 180 -8.54 -12.07 -3.40
N ASP A 181 -9.72 -12.63 -3.62
CA ASP A 181 -9.95 -13.60 -4.69
C ASP A 181 -10.25 -12.94 -6.04
N HIS A 182 -11.13 -11.91 -6.06
CA HIS A 182 -11.55 -11.25 -7.28
C HIS A 182 -10.46 -10.40 -7.94
N TRP A 183 -9.56 -9.82 -7.15
CA TRP A 183 -8.50 -8.98 -7.67
C TRP A 183 -7.20 -9.74 -8.01
N ALA A 184 -7.06 -10.98 -7.54
CA ALA A 184 -5.96 -11.84 -7.92
C ALA A 184 -6.14 -12.40 -9.34
N HIS A 185 -5.03 -12.71 -9.99
CA HIS A 185 -5.04 -13.39 -11.29
C HIS A 185 -5.55 -14.82 -11.18
N GLU A 186 -5.11 -15.55 -10.16
CA GLU A 186 -5.51 -16.93 -9.90
C GLU A 186 -6.50 -16.99 -8.73
N PRO A 187 -7.77 -17.42 -8.97
CA PRO A 187 -8.72 -17.63 -7.89
C PRO A 187 -8.20 -18.63 -6.84
N GLY A 188 -8.50 -18.38 -5.57
CA GLY A 188 -8.12 -19.24 -4.47
C GLY A 188 -6.67 -19.09 -3.98
N LEU A 189 -5.88 -18.20 -4.56
CA LEU A 189 -4.48 -17.99 -4.17
C LEU A 189 -4.31 -17.63 -2.68
N PHE A 190 -5.26 -16.90 -2.11
CA PHE A 190 -5.25 -16.50 -0.71
C PHE A 190 -5.92 -17.51 0.24
N ALA A 191 -6.43 -18.65 -0.26
CA ALA A 191 -7.25 -19.55 0.54
C ALA A 191 -6.56 -20.06 1.81
N GLU A 192 -5.26 -20.35 1.75
CA GLU A 192 -4.49 -20.84 2.91
C GLU A 192 -4.27 -19.76 3.97
N ASP A 193 -4.19 -18.49 3.54
CA ASP A 193 -3.87 -17.37 4.40
C ASP A 193 -5.09 -16.50 4.78
N LEU A 194 -6.24 -16.73 4.17
CA LEU A 194 -7.45 -15.91 4.35
C LEU A 194 -7.82 -15.71 5.82
N GLU A 195 -7.61 -16.71 6.66
CA GLU A 195 -7.89 -16.62 8.08
C GLU A 195 -7.01 -15.59 8.81
N HIS A 196 -5.79 -15.36 8.36
CA HIS A 196 -4.93 -14.30 8.90
C HIS A 196 -5.52 -12.91 8.62
N TRP A 197 -6.08 -12.71 7.40
CA TRP A 197 -6.81 -11.48 7.07
C TRP A 197 -8.06 -11.32 7.91
N VAL A 198 -8.87 -12.36 8.05
CA VAL A 198 -10.11 -12.34 8.85
C VAL A 198 -9.78 -12.03 10.32
N ASP A 199 -8.77 -12.68 10.88
CA ASP A 199 -8.32 -12.43 12.25
C ASP A 199 -7.83 -10.99 12.43
N ASN A 200 -7.10 -10.47 11.46
CA ASN A 200 -6.63 -9.09 11.49
C ASN A 200 -7.78 -8.10 11.43
N PHE A 201 -8.69 -8.23 10.46
CA PHE A 201 -9.78 -7.27 10.28
C PHE A 201 -10.85 -7.33 11.36
N LEU A 202 -11.00 -8.45 12.07
CA LEU A 202 -11.89 -8.56 13.24
C LEU A 202 -11.29 -7.98 14.53
N ARG A 203 -10.04 -7.53 14.54
CA ARG A 203 -9.49 -6.79 15.69
C ARG A 203 -10.19 -5.44 15.82
N PRO A 204 -10.37 -4.94 17.04
CA PRO A 204 -11.06 -3.67 17.28
C PRO A 204 -10.44 -2.52 16.46
N GLY A 205 -11.28 -1.87 15.66
CA GLY A 205 -10.90 -0.71 14.86
C GLY A 205 -10.31 -0.99 13.49
N ASN A 206 -9.86 -2.21 13.16
CA ASN A 206 -9.17 -2.48 11.89
C ASN A 206 -10.08 -2.34 10.67
N LEU A 207 -11.34 -2.77 10.73
CA LEU A 207 -12.28 -2.52 9.63
C LEU A 207 -12.54 -1.03 9.44
N GLN A 208 -12.84 -0.32 10.53
CA GLN A 208 -13.12 1.12 10.46
C GLN A 208 -11.89 1.90 9.97
N GLY A 209 -10.70 1.62 10.50
CA GLY A 209 -9.47 2.29 10.09
C GLY A 209 -9.16 2.14 8.60
N GLY A 210 -9.33 0.91 8.06
CA GLY A 210 -9.22 0.69 6.62
C GLY A 210 -10.30 1.42 5.80
N PHE A 211 -11.52 1.55 6.35
CA PHE A 211 -12.63 2.24 5.69
C PHE A 211 -12.50 3.76 5.74
N ASP A 212 -11.88 4.30 6.78
CA ASP A 212 -11.60 5.74 6.93
C ASP A 212 -10.72 6.29 5.79
N TRP A 213 -9.87 5.46 5.19
CA TRP A 213 -9.14 5.81 3.98
C TRP A 213 -10.07 6.25 2.85
N TYR A 214 -11.20 5.56 2.67
CA TYR A 214 -12.17 5.89 1.61
C TYR A 214 -12.93 7.18 1.90
N LEU A 215 -13.22 7.49 3.17
CA LEU A 215 -13.73 8.79 3.57
C LEU A 215 -12.72 9.89 3.25
N ALA A 216 -11.48 9.71 3.64
CA ALA A 216 -10.40 10.67 3.45
C ALA A 216 -10.05 10.93 1.98
N SER A 217 -10.05 9.88 1.16
CA SER A 217 -9.67 9.98 -0.26
C SER A 217 -10.81 10.43 -1.16
N ASN A 218 -12.07 10.29 -0.73
CA ASN A 218 -13.24 10.54 -1.57
C ASN A 218 -13.30 11.95 -2.18
N PRO A 219 -13.09 13.06 -1.45
CA PRO A 219 -13.17 14.40 -2.04
C PRO A 219 -12.17 14.60 -3.18
N SER A 220 -10.94 14.12 -3.02
CA SER A 220 -9.91 14.20 -4.06
C SER A 220 -10.25 13.33 -5.25
N ARG A 221 -10.74 12.09 -5.02
CA ARG A 221 -11.18 11.19 -6.08
C ARG A 221 -12.35 11.78 -6.86
N MET A 222 -13.36 12.32 -6.18
CA MET A 222 -14.50 12.94 -6.84
C MET A 222 -14.09 14.14 -7.70
N ARG A 223 -13.13 14.94 -7.25
CA ARG A 223 -12.56 16.01 -8.09
C ARG A 223 -11.90 15.44 -9.34
N MET A 224 -11.06 14.42 -9.23
CA MET A 224 -10.42 13.79 -10.38
C MET A 224 -11.43 13.16 -11.36
N MET A 225 -12.50 12.57 -10.86
CA MET A 225 -13.58 12.03 -11.70
C MET A 225 -14.31 13.13 -12.45
N HIS A 226 -14.51 14.28 -11.83
CA HIS A 226 -15.25 15.40 -12.41
C HIS A 226 -14.38 16.29 -13.31
N GLU A 227 -13.22 16.71 -12.80
CA GLU A 227 -12.36 17.70 -13.44
C GLU A 227 -11.30 17.03 -14.34
N GLY A 228 -10.94 15.78 -14.05
CA GLY A 228 -9.86 15.05 -14.69
C GLY A 228 -8.60 15.01 -13.84
N ALA A 229 -7.53 14.50 -14.44
CA ALA A 229 -6.25 14.38 -13.79
C ALA A 229 -5.62 15.80 -13.58
N PRO A 230 -5.20 16.14 -12.34
CA PRO A 230 -4.60 17.45 -12.07
C PRO A 230 -3.19 17.53 -12.66
N GLU A 231 -2.77 18.74 -13.02
CA GLU A 231 -1.37 19.04 -13.27
C GLU A 231 -0.63 19.11 -11.93
N MET A 232 0.52 18.46 -11.86
CA MET A 232 1.37 18.41 -10.66
C MET A 232 2.84 18.38 -11.06
N GLU A 233 3.71 18.84 -10.16
CA GLU A 233 5.14 18.66 -10.32
C GLU A 233 5.50 17.17 -10.36
N LYS A 234 6.42 16.82 -11.25
CA LYS A 234 6.87 15.43 -11.37
C LYS A 234 7.70 15.01 -10.17
N ILE A 235 7.49 13.80 -9.74
CA ILE A 235 8.33 13.12 -8.75
C ILE A 235 9.70 12.89 -9.39
N GLN A 236 10.77 13.35 -8.71
CA GLN A 236 12.14 13.35 -9.23
C GLN A 236 12.92 12.07 -8.93
N PRO A 237 12.81 11.46 -7.72
CA PRO A 237 13.46 10.20 -7.43
C PRO A 237 13.17 9.14 -8.49
N PRO A 238 14.12 8.24 -8.78
CA PRO A 238 13.90 7.13 -9.71
C PRO A 238 12.73 6.25 -9.24
N ALA A 239 11.91 5.80 -10.18
CA ALA A 239 10.76 4.96 -9.90
C ALA A 239 10.70 3.73 -10.82
N LEU A 240 10.31 2.57 -10.28
CA LEU A 240 9.97 1.39 -11.07
C LEU A 240 8.54 0.96 -10.73
N PHE A 241 7.79 0.66 -11.77
CA PHE A 241 6.43 0.13 -11.67
C PHE A 241 6.43 -1.30 -12.17
N LEU A 242 5.99 -2.24 -11.31
CA LEU A 242 5.68 -3.60 -11.71
C LEU A 242 4.17 -3.81 -11.60
N TRP A 243 3.52 -3.97 -12.76
CA TRP A 243 2.07 -3.97 -12.87
C TRP A 243 1.52 -5.33 -13.28
N GLY A 244 0.51 -5.81 -12.55
CA GLY A 244 -0.27 -7.00 -12.94
C GLY A 244 -1.32 -6.64 -13.99
N GLU A 245 -1.26 -7.31 -15.15
CA GLU A 245 -2.15 -7.03 -16.29
C GLU A 245 -3.61 -7.36 -15.98
N SER A 246 -3.83 -8.36 -15.13
CA SER A 246 -5.17 -8.86 -14.80
C SER A 246 -5.89 -8.06 -13.72
N ASP A 247 -5.30 -6.98 -13.21
CA ASP A 247 -5.94 -6.12 -12.19
C ASP A 247 -7.26 -5.52 -12.72
N PRO A 248 -8.41 -5.85 -12.13
CA PRO A 248 -9.69 -5.31 -12.58
C PRO A 248 -9.91 -3.86 -12.13
N VAL A 249 -9.21 -3.41 -11.08
CA VAL A 249 -9.38 -2.09 -10.45
C VAL A 249 -8.42 -1.07 -11.02
N LEU A 250 -7.12 -1.37 -10.97
CA LEU A 250 -6.04 -0.51 -11.46
C LEU A 250 -5.51 -1.10 -12.78
N LYS A 251 -6.23 -0.82 -13.85
CA LYS A 251 -5.99 -1.46 -15.15
C LYS A 251 -4.63 -1.09 -15.72
N ALA A 252 -3.85 -2.06 -16.21
CA ALA A 252 -2.52 -1.84 -16.79
C ALA A 252 -2.53 -0.81 -17.93
N LYS A 253 -3.59 -0.72 -18.73
CA LYS A 253 -3.76 0.31 -19.78
C LYS A 253 -3.75 1.75 -19.25
N TRP A 254 -3.89 1.96 -17.94
CA TRP A 254 -3.87 3.29 -17.32
C TRP A 254 -2.46 3.77 -16.97
N THR A 255 -1.43 2.98 -17.22
CA THR A 255 -0.02 3.37 -16.99
C THR A 255 0.51 4.36 -18.04
N ASP A 256 -0.24 4.63 -19.10
CA ASP A 256 0.13 5.47 -20.25
C ASP A 256 0.41 6.94 -19.90
N ARG A 257 0.00 7.43 -18.72
CA ARG A 257 0.24 8.79 -18.26
C ARG A 257 1.25 8.90 -17.11
N LEU A 258 1.97 7.83 -16.77
CA LEU A 258 2.98 7.86 -15.71
C LEU A 258 4.04 8.94 -15.96
N GLY A 259 4.47 9.12 -17.21
CA GLY A 259 5.44 10.15 -17.58
C GLY A 259 5.00 11.60 -17.38
N GLU A 260 3.72 11.85 -17.08
CA GLU A 260 3.24 13.19 -16.68
C GLU A 260 3.51 13.47 -15.19
N TYR A 261 3.71 12.43 -14.38
CA TYR A 261 3.82 12.52 -12.91
C TYR A 261 5.18 12.09 -12.36
N PHE A 262 5.97 11.36 -13.15
CA PHE A 262 7.30 10.86 -12.77
C PHE A 262 8.33 11.30 -13.82
N ALA A 263 9.45 11.86 -13.35
CA ALA A 263 10.51 12.34 -14.23
C ALA A 263 11.35 11.19 -14.77
N ASN A 264 11.72 10.26 -13.88
CA ASN A 264 12.57 9.11 -14.16
C ASN A 264 11.83 7.84 -13.74
N TYR A 265 11.30 7.08 -14.70
CA TYR A 265 10.59 5.84 -14.37
C TYR A 265 10.84 4.73 -15.37
N GLU A 266 10.73 3.52 -14.87
CA GLU A 266 10.68 2.28 -15.64
C GLU A 266 9.32 1.60 -15.38
N LEU A 267 8.80 0.87 -16.36
CA LEU A 267 7.52 0.15 -16.27
C LEU A 267 7.69 -1.27 -16.79
N SER A 268 7.37 -2.23 -15.94
CA SER A 268 7.20 -3.64 -16.29
C SER A 268 5.74 -4.05 -16.09
N VAL A 269 5.20 -4.84 -17.02
CA VAL A 269 3.84 -5.40 -16.91
C VAL A 269 3.95 -6.91 -17.01
N THR A 270 3.35 -7.62 -16.05
CA THR A 270 3.29 -9.09 -16.08
C THR A 270 1.86 -9.57 -16.33
N SER A 271 1.70 -10.51 -17.28
CA SER A 271 0.41 -11.14 -17.57
C SER A 271 -0.01 -12.20 -16.55
N GLU A 272 0.89 -12.56 -15.63
CA GLU A 272 0.68 -13.64 -14.67
C GLU A 272 0.26 -13.16 -13.27
N ALA A 273 -0.13 -11.90 -13.14
CA ALA A 273 -0.59 -11.32 -11.88
C ALA A 273 -1.77 -10.37 -12.07
N GLY A 274 -2.56 -10.24 -11.02
CA GLY A 274 -3.61 -9.25 -10.86
C GLY A 274 -3.15 -8.07 -10.00
N HIS A 275 -3.94 -7.73 -8.99
CA HIS A 275 -3.70 -6.58 -8.13
C HIS A 275 -2.50 -6.76 -7.19
N PHE A 276 -2.27 -7.98 -6.70
CA PHE A 276 -1.32 -8.28 -5.62
C PHE A 276 -0.01 -8.89 -6.15
N VAL A 277 0.66 -8.25 -7.12
CA VAL A 277 1.84 -8.80 -7.82
C VAL A 277 2.90 -9.34 -6.85
N HIS A 278 3.20 -8.61 -5.77
CA HIS A 278 4.17 -8.98 -4.75
C HIS A 278 3.83 -10.26 -3.98
N TYR A 279 2.53 -10.58 -3.91
CA TYR A 279 2.02 -11.79 -3.27
C TYR A 279 1.81 -12.94 -4.27
N GLU A 280 1.36 -12.61 -5.49
CA GLU A 280 1.02 -13.55 -6.56
C GLU A 280 2.27 -14.12 -7.25
N ARG A 281 3.29 -13.27 -7.46
CA ARG A 281 4.57 -13.59 -8.12
C ARG A 281 5.75 -13.09 -7.29
N PRO A 282 5.94 -13.64 -6.07
CA PRO A 282 6.94 -13.13 -5.14
C PRO A 282 8.37 -13.23 -5.66
N GLU A 283 8.73 -14.27 -6.42
CA GLU A 283 10.06 -14.44 -6.98
C GLU A 283 10.37 -13.32 -8.00
N LEU A 284 9.42 -13.01 -8.89
CA LEU A 284 9.54 -11.90 -9.84
C LEU A 284 9.64 -10.57 -9.09
N ALA A 285 8.74 -10.33 -8.15
CA ALA A 285 8.71 -9.10 -7.38
C ALA A 285 10.01 -8.88 -6.60
N ASN A 286 10.52 -9.91 -5.94
CA ASN A 286 11.76 -9.84 -5.18
C ASN A 286 12.96 -9.57 -6.09
N GLY A 287 13.05 -10.22 -7.25
CA GLY A 287 14.13 -9.99 -8.23
C GLY A 287 14.14 -8.55 -8.71
N GLU A 288 13.01 -8.02 -9.16
CA GLU A 288 12.88 -6.63 -9.64
C GLU A 288 13.19 -5.59 -8.53
N ILE A 289 12.76 -5.84 -7.29
CA ILE A 289 13.08 -4.95 -6.15
C ILE A 289 14.58 -4.96 -5.85
N LEU A 290 15.20 -6.15 -5.80
CA LEU A 290 16.65 -6.29 -5.53
C LEU A 290 17.46 -5.55 -6.58
N ASP A 291 17.21 -5.81 -7.86
CA ASP A 291 17.94 -5.20 -8.98
C ASP A 291 17.78 -3.67 -8.98
N PHE A 292 16.55 -3.18 -8.76
CA PHE A 292 16.25 -1.75 -8.73
C PHE A 292 16.99 -1.03 -7.59
N PHE A 293 16.89 -1.51 -6.35
CA PHE A 293 17.49 -0.83 -5.22
C PHE A 293 19.00 -1.02 -5.14
N GLU A 294 19.55 -2.16 -5.56
CA GLU A 294 21.01 -2.31 -5.68
C GLU A 294 21.62 -1.28 -6.65
N LYS A 295 20.95 -0.98 -7.76
CA LYS A 295 21.35 0.06 -8.70
C LYS A 295 21.19 1.45 -8.09
N THR A 296 20.02 1.74 -7.53
CA THR A 296 19.62 3.08 -7.08
C THR A 296 20.45 3.57 -5.88
N PHE A 297 20.78 2.70 -4.93
CA PHE A 297 21.65 3.06 -3.81
C PHE A 297 23.07 3.30 -4.23
N ARG A 298 23.63 2.50 -5.17
CA ARG A 298 24.99 2.71 -5.71
C ARG A 298 25.15 4.04 -6.47
N GLU A 299 24.13 4.45 -7.24
CA GLU A 299 24.16 5.69 -8.02
C GLU A 299 24.01 6.94 -7.15
N GLY A 300 23.44 6.83 -5.96
CA GLY A 300 23.27 7.91 -5.00
C GLY A 300 24.50 8.22 -4.15
N ASP A 301 25.52 7.39 -4.19
CA ASP A 301 26.78 7.56 -3.45
C ASP A 301 27.87 8.30 -4.26
N VAL A 302 27.57 8.75 -5.49
CA VAL A 302 28.45 9.50 -6.40
C VAL A 302 28.05 10.95 -6.46
#